data_2595429e6257dff88144ce2ac169b2fb
#
_entry.id   2595429e6257dff88144ce2ac169b2fb
#
_cell.length_a   1.000
_cell.length_b   1.000
_cell.length_c   1.000
_cell.angle_alpha   90.00
_cell.angle_beta   90.00
_cell.angle_gamma   90.00
#
_symmetry.space_group_name_H-M   'P 1'
#
loop_
_entity.id
_entity.type
_entity.pdbx_description
1 polymer ?
#
loop_
_entity_poly.entity_id
_entity_poly.type
_entity_poly.pdbx_seq_one_letter_code
_entity_poly.pdbx_strand_id
1 'polypeptide(L)'
;MEKCTERALERDGHKTLLIDDKRAARVIGRKLAQKWALAQARRFKADFVFLGKCQGLDLDTVATIIEGKPNSMWYHDPQWYKSIYRPEVKHVIAVGKLTQTFFVSGFDAEWRALGLPAKFLPSAADRDIRPVPPQKAYQSDVSFIGTGYDPSRAQFLLKIARKYDIKVWGKGWQEWRKPLNWKGRPVQGKEFAAVCSSSKISLGVNPDRAKGGSTYTSDRTWMVILGGGFYLGHGTPGLTEMLREGDHCAWYTDIDSCLAKIEYYLKNSAARERIRREGQVFVRENHTFDQRIHNLLSGEAFVNPLS
;
A
#
# COMPACT_ATOMS: atom_id res chain seq x y z
N MET A 1 -4.48 6.79 -1.93
CA MET A 1 -4.36 6.72 -0.47
C MET A 1 -5.07 7.88 0.20
N GLU A 2 -4.74 9.10 -0.12
CA GLU A 2 -5.33 10.30 0.50
C GLU A 2 -6.87 10.26 0.51
N LYS A 3 -7.49 9.91 -0.61
CA LYS A 3 -8.95 9.73 -0.69
C LYS A 3 -9.51 8.59 0.18
N CYS A 4 -8.71 7.54 0.44
CA CYS A 4 -9.14 6.45 1.33
C CYS A 4 -9.09 6.90 2.79
N THR A 5 -8.05 7.66 3.14
CA THR A 5 -7.94 8.29 4.47
C THR A 5 -9.03 9.33 4.69
N GLU A 6 -9.32 10.18 3.69
CA GLU A 6 -10.41 11.15 3.71
C GLU A 6 -11.76 10.47 4.01
N ARG A 7 -12.13 9.43 3.23
CA ARG A 7 -13.37 8.67 3.47
C ARG A 7 -13.41 7.98 4.85
N ALA A 8 -12.27 7.49 5.34
CA ALA A 8 -12.20 6.89 6.66
C ALA A 8 -12.43 7.93 7.77
N LEU A 9 -11.83 9.12 7.66
CA LEU A 9 -12.08 10.25 8.56
C LEU A 9 -13.54 10.70 8.53
N GLU A 10 -14.16 10.79 7.36
CA GLU A 10 -15.56 11.15 7.21
C GLU A 10 -16.49 10.12 7.86
N ARG A 11 -16.19 8.82 7.73
CA ARG A 11 -16.95 7.75 8.43
C ARG A 11 -16.78 7.80 9.95
N ASP A 12 -15.63 8.29 10.41
CA ASP A 12 -15.35 8.51 11.84
C ASP A 12 -15.99 9.82 12.37
N GLY A 13 -16.72 10.54 11.52
CA GLY A 13 -17.47 11.75 11.89
C GLY A 13 -16.70 13.05 11.72
N HIS A 14 -15.49 13.03 11.15
CA HIS A 14 -14.71 14.22 10.91
C HIS A 14 -15.13 14.94 9.63
N LYS A 15 -15.08 16.26 9.66
CA LYS A 15 -15.21 17.08 8.47
C LYS A 15 -13.83 17.24 7.84
N THR A 16 -13.69 16.95 6.54
CA THR A 16 -12.42 16.91 5.86
C THR A 16 -12.27 17.99 4.78
N LEU A 17 -11.05 18.37 4.49
CA LEU A 17 -10.66 19.16 3.32
C LEU A 17 -9.41 18.53 2.70
N LEU A 18 -9.54 17.93 1.52
CA LEU A 18 -8.42 17.39 0.78
C LEU A 18 -7.77 18.45 -0.13
N ILE A 19 -6.52 18.78 0.13
CA ILE A 19 -5.69 19.64 -0.72
C ILE A 19 -4.79 18.78 -1.61
N ASP A 20 -5.18 18.58 -2.88
CA ASP A 20 -4.33 17.92 -3.89
C ASP A 20 -3.28 18.92 -4.42
N ASP A 21 -2.22 19.09 -3.64
CA ASP A 21 -1.11 20.00 -3.86
C ASP A 21 -0.40 19.76 -5.21
N LYS A 22 -0.21 18.49 -5.56
CA LYS A 22 0.47 18.09 -6.80
C LYS A 22 -0.36 18.43 -8.04
N ARG A 23 -1.67 18.22 -7.97
CA ARG A 23 -2.59 18.63 -9.04
C ARG A 23 -2.65 20.13 -9.16
N ALA A 24 -2.79 20.85 -8.04
CA ALA A 24 -2.79 22.29 -8.02
C ALA A 24 -1.51 22.85 -8.66
N ALA A 25 -0.33 22.39 -8.23
CA ALA A 25 0.95 22.83 -8.78
C ALA A 25 1.08 22.58 -10.30
N ARG A 26 0.48 21.50 -10.81
CA ARG A 26 0.45 21.18 -12.24
C ARG A 26 -0.49 22.08 -13.03
N VAL A 27 -1.66 22.42 -12.46
CA VAL A 27 -2.73 23.15 -13.17
C VAL A 27 -2.51 24.66 -13.14
N ILE A 28 -2.16 25.21 -11.98
CA ILE A 28 -2.03 26.67 -11.77
C ILE A 28 -0.59 27.15 -11.52
N GLY A 29 0.39 26.22 -11.60
CA GLY A 29 1.80 26.50 -11.32
C GLY A 29 2.12 26.55 -9.82
N ARG A 30 3.39 26.26 -9.48
CA ARG A 30 3.81 26.11 -8.06
C ARG A 30 3.55 27.35 -7.21
N LYS A 31 3.86 28.55 -7.70
CA LYS A 31 3.67 29.79 -6.92
C LYS A 31 2.21 30.05 -6.54
N LEU A 32 1.28 29.84 -7.48
CA LEU A 32 -0.15 30.02 -7.21
C LEU A 32 -0.70 28.89 -6.33
N ALA A 33 -0.21 27.68 -6.50
CA ALA A 33 -0.61 26.53 -5.67
C ALA A 33 -0.28 26.74 -4.18
N GLN A 34 0.88 27.37 -3.85
CA GLN A 34 1.22 27.74 -2.47
C GLN A 34 0.14 28.67 -1.88
N LYS A 35 -0.13 29.78 -2.57
CA LYS A 35 -1.11 30.78 -2.14
C LYS A 35 -2.51 30.18 -1.99
N TRP A 36 -2.90 29.35 -2.95
CA TRP A 36 -4.18 28.65 -2.93
C TRP A 36 -4.28 27.69 -1.74
N ALA A 37 -3.26 26.86 -1.50
CA ALA A 37 -3.25 25.93 -0.37
C ALA A 37 -3.36 26.65 0.98
N LEU A 38 -2.60 27.74 1.18
CA LEU A 38 -2.68 28.58 2.37
C LEU A 38 -4.09 29.19 2.54
N ALA A 39 -4.69 29.70 1.46
CA ALA A 39 -6.05 30.25 1.52
C ALA A 39 -7.08 29.20 1.91
N GLN A 40 -6.99 27.98 1.34
CA GLN A 40 -7.87 26.87 1.71
C GLN A 40 -7.70 26.46 3.19
N ALA A 41 -6.45 26.31 3.64
CA ALA A 41 -6.15 25.95 5.03
C ALA A 41 -6.67 26.99 6.03
N ARG A 42 -6.49 28.29 5.74
CA ARG A 42 -7.00 29.40 6.56
C ARG A 42 -8.54 29.42 6.62
N ARG A 43 -9.19 29.18 5.47
CA ARG A 43 -10.67 29.17 5.38
C ARG A 43 -11.28 27.99 6.14
N PHE A 44 -10.66 26.82 6.04
CA PHE A 44 -11.18 25.60 6.65
C PHE A 44 -10.98 25.56 8.16
N LYS A 45 -9.90 26.17 8.69
CA LYS A 45 -9.57 26.23 10.13
C LYS A 45 -9.51 24.84 10.76
N ALA A 46 -8.71 23.95 10.18
CA ALA A 46 -8.56 22.58 10.66
C ALA A 46 -8.04 22.53 12.10
N ASP A 47 -8.58 21.62 12.90
CA ASP A 47 -8.11 21.27 14.25
C ASP A 47 -6.94 20.31 14.21
N PHE A 48 -6.82 19.55 13.13
CA PHE A 48 -5.73 18.59 12.86
C PHE A 48 -5.30 18.68 11.39
N VAL A 49 -3.99 18.51 11.13
CA VAL A 49 -3.44 18.48 9.77
C VAL A 49 -2.78 17.13 9.48
N PHE A 50 -3.36 16.39 8.55
CA PHE A 50 -2.75 15.17 8.04
C PHE A 50 -1.98 15.44 6.75
N LEU A 51 -0.70 15.07 6.72
CA LEU A 51 0.20 15.33 5.59
C LEU A 51 0.46 14.06 4.78
N GLY A 52 0.34 14.19 3.48
CA GLY A 52 0.89 13.26 2.49
C GLY A 52 2.33 13.64 2.12
N LYS A 53 2.73 13.39 0.89
CA LYS A 53 4.09 13.68 0.40
C LYS A 53 4.40 15.17 0.23
N CYS A 54 3.40 16.02 0.13
CA CYS A 54 3.48 17.48 -0.04
C CYS A 54 4.42 17.94 -1.16
N GLN A 55 4.51 17.17 -2.26
CA GLN A 55 5.49 17.41 -3.35
C GLN A 55 5.18 18.67 -4.19
N GLY A 56 3.97 19.19 -4.11
CA GLY A 56 3.54 20.42 -4.78
C GLY A 56 3.76 21.67 -3.93
N LEU A 57 4.06 21.54 -2.63
CA LEU A 57 4.28 22.63 -1.69
C LEU A 57 5.76 22.78 -1.33
N ASP A 58 6.19 24.00 -1.01
CA ASP A 58 7.48 24.27 -0.39
C ASP A 58 7.40 24.09 1.15
N LEU A 59 8.55 24.06 1.81
CA LEU A 59 8.61 23.80 3.24
C LEU A 59 7.99 24.93 4.07
N ASP A 60 8.14 26.17 3.65
CA ASP A 60 7.59 27.33 4.36
C ASP A 60 6.06 27.32 4.32
N THR A 61 5.49 26.95 3.17
CA THR A 61 4.05 26.77 3.04
C THR A 61 3.53 25.63 3.94
N VAL A 62 4.22 24.49 3.95
CA VAL A 62 3.85 23.37 4.85
C VAL A 62 3.96 23.79 6.30
N ALA A 63 5.07 24.42 6.70
CA ALA A 63 5.28 24.90 8.07
C ALA A 63 4.14 25.85 8.50
N THR A 64 3.77 26.80 7.65
CA THR A 64 2.67 27.75 7.91
C THR A 64 1.31 27.04 8.08
N ILE A 65 1.04 25.98 7.27
CA ILE A 65 -0.22 25.24 7.35
C ILE A 65 -0.35 24.48 8.66
N ILE A 66 0.75 23.90 9.17
CA ILE A 66 0.76 23.08 10.40
C ILE A 66 1.04 23.89 11.68
N GLU A 67 1.40 25.17 11.55
CA GLU A 67 1.75 26.02 12.70
C GLU A 67 0.67 26.01 13.78
N GLY A 68 1.05 25.68 15.00
CA GLY A 68 0.17 25.63 16.16
C GLY A 68 -0.92 24.55 16.10
N LYS A 69 -0.84 23.59 15.18
CA LYS A 69 -1.84 22.53 15.05
C LYS A 69 -1.24 21.13 15.27
N PRO A 70 -1.98 20.22 15.92
CA PRO A 70 -1.65 18.81 15.91
C PRO A 70 -1.56 18.32 14.46
N ASN A 71 -0.54 17.50 14.19
CA ASN A 71 -0.31 17.03 12.83
C ASN A 71 0.42 15.69 12.80
N SER A 72 0.18 14.94 11.75
CA SER A 72 0.92 13.72 11.42
C SER A 72 1.14 13.59 9.92
N MET A 73 2.13 12.80 9.55
CA MET A 73 2.41 12.42 8.18
C MET A 73 2.45 10.90 8.06
N TRP A 74 1.93 10.35 6.95
CA TRP A 74 2.04 8.92 6.68
C TRP A 74 2.67 8.66 5.31
N TYR A 75 3.82 8.00 5.32
CA TYR A 75 4.61 7.71 4.13
C TYR A 75 4.67 6.21 3.84
N HIS A 76 4.24 5.80 2.66
CA HIS A 76 4.03 4.39 2.32
C HIS A 76 5.08 3.77 1.41
N ASP A 77 5.92 4.59 0.73
CA ASP A 77 6.86 4.02 -0.23
C ASP A 77 8.05 3.38 0.48
N PRO A 78 8.47 2.17 0.08
CA PRO A 78 9.69 1.57 0.58
C PRO A 78 10.89 2.30 -0.01
N GLN A 79 11.26 3.41 0.60
CA GLN A 79 12.44 4.18 0.21
C GLN A 79 13.59 3.77 1.09
N TRP A 80 14.51 3.00 0.55
CA TRP A 80 15.68 2.60 1.30
C TRP A 80 16.97 2.74 0.50
N TYR A 81 18.06 3.02 1.21
CA TYR A 81 19.43 3.10 0.74
C TYR A 81 19.67 4.20 -0.30
N LYS A 82 19.82 3.91 -1.58
CA LYS A 82 20.14 4.91 -2.61
C LYS A 82 19.02 5.91 -2.90
N SER A 83 17.79 5.60 -2.52
CA SER A 83 16.65 6.45 -2.80
C SER A 83 16.56 7.69 -1.92
N ILE A 84 17.17 7.69 -0.71
CA ILE A 84 17.20 8.86 0.17
C ILE A 84 17.88 10.09 -0.45
N TYR A 85 18.72 9.88 -1.47
CA TYR A 85 19.38 10.97 -2.19
C TYR A 85 18.53 11.59 -3.30
N ARG A 86 17.39 11.01 -3.64
CA ARG A 86 16.49 11.57 -4.66
C ARG A 86 15.83 12.84 -4.14
N PRO A 87 15.67 13.87 -4.98
CA PRO A 87 15.09 15.16 -4.56
C PRO A 87 13.71 15.02 -3.91
N GLU A 88 12.85 14.14 -4.45
CA GLU A 88 11.51 13.88 -3.92
C GLU A 88 11.53 13.24 -2.53
N VAL A 89 12.53 12.41 -2.23
CA VAL A 89 12.69 11.77 -0.92
C VAL A 89 13.31 12.77 0.07
N LYS A 90 14.28 13.58 -0.35
CA LYS A 90 14.81 14.68 0.46
C LYS A 90 13.71 15.65 0.89
N HIS A 91 12.77 15.96 -0.01
CA HIS A 91 11.61 16.78 0.32
C HIS A 91 10.72 16.11 1.38
N VAL A 92 10.42 14.81 1.22
CA VAL A 92 9.65 14.04 2.21
C VAL A 92 10.35 14.03 3.58
N ILE A 93 11.67 13.85 3.63
CA ILE A 93 12.45 13.91 4.86
C ILE A 93 12.32 15.32 5.52
N ALA A 94 12.44 16.36 4.72
CA ALA A 94 12.35 17.72 5.22
C ALA A 94 10.94 18.04 5.76
N VAL A 95 9.88 17.63 5.06
CA VAL A 95 8.49 17.74 5.54
C VAL A 95 8.29 16.90 6.80
N GLY A 96 8.77 15.66 6.82
CA GLY A 96 8.64 14.76 7.98
C GLY A 96 9.30 15.30 9.26
N LYS A 97 10.39 16.06 9.11
CA LYS A 97 11.05 16.74 10.25
C LYS A 97 10.23 17.90 10.85
N LEU A 98 9.28 18.42 10.11
CA LEU A 98 8.35 19.45 10.59
C LEU A 98 7.14 18.84 11.32
N THR A 99 6.90 17.53 11.19
CA THR A 99 5.72 16.88 11.76
C THR A 99 5.94 16.41 13.19
N GLN A 100 4.86 16.36 13.97
CA GLN A 100 4.88 15.80 15.33
C GLN A 100 5.03 14.27 15.31
N THR A 101 4.40 13.61 14.32
CA THR A 101 4.53 12.17 14.10
C THR A 101 4.69 11.86 12.61
N PHE A 102 5.67 11.04 12.29
CA PHE A 102 5.95 10.57 10.95
C PHE A 102 5.70 9.06 10.87
N PHE A 103 4.55 8.66 10.35
CA PHE A 103 4.24 7.24 10.16
C PHE A 103 4.84 6.70 8.88
N VAL A 104 5.33 5.46 8.95
CA VAL A 104 5.92 4.74 7.82
C VAL A 104 5.42 3.30 7.77
N SER A 105 5.19 2.77 6.56
CA SER A 105 4.75 1.39 6.37
C SER A 105 5.91 0.38 6.35
N GLY A 106 7.04 0.76 6.90
CA GLY A 106 8.25 -0.05 7.04
C GLY A 106 9.51 0.80 7.19
N PHE A 107 10.59 0.17 7.66
CA PHE A 107 11.89 0.80 7.85
C PHE A 107 11.89 1.96 8.86
N ASP A 108 11.07 1.87 9.90
CA ASP A 108 10.91 2.95 10.90
C ASP A 108 12.21 3.25 11.66
N ALA A 109 13.03 2.24 11.94
CA ALA A 109 14.33 2.44 12.59
C ALA A 109 15.27 3.29 11.71
N GLU A 110 15.30 3.02 10.43
CA GLU A 110 16.11 3.73 9.45
C GLU A 110 15.65 5.18 9.29
N TRP A 111 14.34 5.41 9.28
CA TRP A 111 13.80 6.76 9.26
C TRP A 111 14.12 7.54 10.53
N ARG A 112 14.09 6.88 11.71
CA ARG A 112 14.55 7.50 12.96
C ARG A 112 16.03 7.89 12.91
N ALA A 113 16.87 7.07 12.30
CA ALA A 113 18.30 7.38 12.11
C ALA A 113 18.55 8.63 11.26
N LEU A 114 17.57 9.05 10.42
CA LEU A 114 17.60 10.31 9.66
C LEU A 114 17.05 11.51 10.45
N GLY A 115 16.73 11.31 11.74
CA GLY A 115 16.22 12.36 12.64
C GLY A 115 14.74 12.66 12.47
N LEU A 116 13.92 11.69 11.96
CA LEU A 116 12.47 11.84 11.89
C LEU A 116 11.78 11.22 13.13
N PRO A 117 10.62 11.74 13.56
CA PRO A 117 9.82 11.14 14.63
C PRO A 117 9.05 9.92 14.12
N ALA A 118 9.78 8.96 13.54
CA ALA A 118 9.20 7.85 12.77
C ALA A 118 8.62 6.77 13.67
N LYS A 119 7.36 6.38 13.37
CA LYS A 119 6.66 5.26 13.98
C LYS A 119 6.14 4.32 12.88
N PHE A 120 6.18 3.03 13.15
CA PHE A 120 5.59 2.05 12.23
C PHE A 120 4.06 2.14 12.26
N LEU A 121 3.46 2.23 11.08
CA LEU A 121 2.04 2.09 10.85
C LEU A 121 1.84 1.32 9.54
N PRO A 122 1.36 0.07 9.58
CA PRO A 122 1.20 -0.73 8.38
C PRO A 122 0.21 -0.07 7.42
N SER A 123 0.48 -0.17 6.13
CA SER A 123 -0.49 0.20 5.10
C SER A 123 -1.84 -0.50 5.32
N ALA A 124 -2.87 -0.08 4.65
CA ALA A 124 -4.24 -0.57 4.87
C ALA A 124 -4.99 -0.79 3.57
N ALA A 125 -6.12 -1.50 3.63
CA ALA A 125 -7.06 -1.59 2.54
C ALA A 125 -8.17 -0.54 2.68
N ASP A 126 -8.74 -0.14 1.54
CA ASP A 126 -9.97 0.64 1.53
C ASP A 126 -11.13 -0.25 1.97
N ARG A 127 -11.84 0.14 3.04
CA ARG A 127 -12.98 -0.60 3.57
C ARG A 127 -14.07 -0.85 2.52
N ASP A 128 -14.15 -0.01 1.49
CA ASP A 128 -15.17 -0.12 0.43
C ASP A 128 -14.86 -1.22 -0.59
N ILE A 129 -13.67 -1.80 -0.57
CA ILE A 129 -13.36 -2.97 -1.38
C ILE A 129 -14.23 -4.16 -0.93
N ARG A 130 -14.92 -4.76 -1.90
CA ARG A 130 -15.76 -5.95 -1.72
C ARG A 130 -15.41 -6.99 -2.77
N PRO A 131 -15.41 -8.27 -2.43
CA PRO A 131 -15.35 -9.33 -3.42
C PRO A 131 -16.50 -9.19 -4.42
N VAL A 132 -16.25 -9.60 -5.61
CA VAL A 132 -17.29 -9.71 -6.64
C VAL A 132 -17.34 -11.15 -7.16
N PRO A 133 -18.45 -11.59 -7.74
CA PRO A 133 -18.54 -12.92 -8.35
C PRO A 133 -17.41 -13.13 -9.36
N PRO A 134 -16.80 -14.34 -9.40
CA PRO A 134 -15.75 -14.66 -10.36
C PRO A 134 -16.20 -14.44 -11.80
N GLN A 135 -15.32 -13.85 -12.61
CA GLN A 135 -15.57 -13.52 -14.02
C GLN A 135 -14.58 -14.25 -14.93
N LYS A 136 -15.07 -14.90 -15.97
CA LYS A 136 -14.27 -15.72 -16.92
C LYS A 136 -13.07 -14.95 -17.51
N ALA A 137 -13.25 -13.68 -17.81
CA ALA A 137 -12.18 -12.83 -18.38
C ALA A 137 -10.94 -12.70 -17.46
N TYR A 138 -11.12 -12.78 -16.15
CA TYR A 138 -10.07 -12.63 -15.16
C TYR A 138 -9.55 -13.95 -14.56
N GLN A 139 -10.17 -15.09 -14.90
CA GLN A 139 -9.74 -16.40 -14.41
C GLN A 139 -8.31 -16.72 -14.83
N SER A 140 -7.50 -17.18 -13.87
CA SER A 140 -6.13 -17.67 -14.07
C SER A 140 -5.72 -18.55 -12.89
N ASP A 141 -4.65 -19.34 -13.06
CA ASP A 141 -4.06 -20.04 -11.92
C ASP A 141 -3.44 -19.04 -10.96
N VAL A 142 -2.68 -18.08 -11.52
CA VAL A 142 -1.98 -17.05 -10.76
C VAL A 142 -2.28 -15.67 -11.34
N SER A 143 -2.58 -14.69 -10.49
CA SER A 143 -2.63 -13.29 -10.88
C SER A 143 -1.58 -12.48 -10.16
N PHE A 144 -1.06 -11.43 -10.81
CA PHE A 144 -0.24 -10.42 -10.18
C PHE A 144 -0.73 -9.02 -10.55
N ILE A 145 -0.96 -8.18 -9.55
CA ILE A 145 -1.34 -6.78 -9.74
C ILE A 145 -0.24 -5.89 -9.15
N GLY A 146 0.48 -5.17 -9.98
CA GLY A 146 1.56 -4.30 -9.55
C GLY A 146 2.41 -3.77 -10.70
N THR A 147 3.40 -2.94 -10.38
CA THR A 147 4.28 -2.33 -11.39
C THR A 147 5.43 -3.25 -11.78
N GLY A 148 5.87 -3.18 -13.03
CA GLY A 148 6.99 -3.94 -13.62
C GLY A 148 8.29 -3.15 -13.76
N TYR A 149 8.43 -2.04 -13.06
CA TYR A 149 9.65 -1.22 -13.14
C TYR A 149 10.89 -1.84 -12.46
N ASP A 150 10.70 -2.94 -11.74
CA ASP A 150 11.78 -3.69 -11.09
C ASP A 150 11.99 -4.99 -11.85
N PRO A 151 13.15 -5.17 -12.56
CA PRO A 151 13.43 -6.35 -13.34
C PRO A 151 13.44 -7.66 -12.53
N SER A 152 13.83 -7.61 -11.26
CA SER A 152 13.86 -8.81 -10.41
C SER A 152 12.46 -9.40 -10.23
N ARG A 153 11.46 -8.54 -10.15
CA ARG A 153 10.05 -8.95 -10.08
C ARG A 153 9.60 -9.64 -11.37
N ALA A 154 10.00 -9.12 -12.53
CA ALA A 154 9.70 -9.73 -13.81
C ALA A 154 10.35 -11.11 -13.94
N GLN A 155 11.62 -11.23 -13.59
CA GLN A 155 12.35 -12.50 -13.60
C GLN A 155 11.72 -13.54 -12.67
N PHE A 156 11.24 -13.13 -11.50
CA PHE A 156 10.52 -14.00 -10.59
C PHE A 156 9.22 -14.51 -11.22
N LEU A 157 8.39 -13.63 -11.77
CA LEU A 157 7.13 -13.99 -12.42
C LEU A 157 7.32 -14.85 -13.67
N LEU A 158 8.41 -14.64 -14.44
CA LEU A 158 8.73 -15.46 -15.60
C LEU A 158 8.99 -16.93 -15.24
N LYS A 159 9.59 -17.21 -14.08
CA LYS A 159 9.77 -18.59 -13.59
C LYS A 159 8.44 -19.28 -13.32
N ILE A 160 7.44 -18.53 -12.80
CA ILE A 160 6.09 -19.02 -12.58
C ILE A 160 5.34 -19.22 -13.89
N ALA A 161 5.46 -18.27 -14.82
CA ALA A 161 4.81 -18.32 -16.13
C ALA A 161 5.20 -19.52 -17.01
N ARG A 162 6.36 -20.16 -16.74
CA ARG A 162 6.78 -21.38 -17.41
C ARG A 162 5.95 -22.61 -17.05
N LYS A 163 5.25 -22.59 -15.92
CA LYS A 163 4.53 -23.75 -15.37
C LYS A 163 3.02 -23.54 -15.22
N TYR A 164 2.57 -22.27 -15.05
CA TYR A 164 1.20 -21.96 -14.70
C TYR A 164 0.63 -20.84 -15.57
N ASP A 165 -0.71 -20.84 -15.76
CA ASP A 165 -1.40 -19.71 -16.38
C ASP A 165 -1.32 -18.51 -15.44
N ILE A 166 -0.53 -17.52 -15.85
CA ILE A 166 -0.38 -16.26 -15.11
C ILE A 166 -0.99 -15.12 -15.91
N LYS A 167 -1.68 -14.20 -15.20
CA LYS A 167 -2.12 -12.92 -15.74
C LYS A 167 -1.58 -11.77 -14.91
N VAL A 168 -1.04 -10.75 -15.58
CA VAL A 168 -0.38 -9.61 -14.92
C VAL A 168 -1.07 -8.30 -15.29
N TRP A 169 -1.32 -7.46 -14.29
CA TRP A 169 -1.86 -6.10 -14.46
C TRP A 169 -0.92 -5.07 -13.83
N GLY A 170 -0.89 -3.87 -14.40
CA GLY A 170 -0.07 -2.76 -13.93
C GLY A 170 0.70 -2.09 -15.05
N LYS A 171 1.52 -1.09 -14.68
CA LYS A 171 2.40 -0.36 -15.61
C LYS A 171 3.80 -0.96 -15.62
N GLY A 172 4.55 -0.75 -16.71
CA GLY A 172 5.99 -1.07 -16.77
C GLY A 172 6.31 -2.52 -17.14
N TRP A 173 5.40 -3.24 -17.83
CA TRP A 173 5.58 -4.64 -18.22
C TRP A 173 5.76 -4.83 -19.74
N GLN A 174 6.05 -3.78 -20.50
CA GLN A 174 6.08 -3.80 -21.97
C GLN A 174 7.01 -4.87 -22.52
N GLU A 175 8.23 -4.99 -21.96
CA GLU A 175 9.26 -5.94 -22.39
C GLU A 175 8.86 -7.41 -22.13
N TRP A 176 8.03 -7.66 -21.12
CA TRP A 176 7.59 -9.01 -20.71
C TRP A 176 6.12 -9.31 -21.06
N ARG A 177 5.55 -8.52 -22.00
CA ARG A 177 4.11 -8.57 -22.33
C ARG A 177 3.61 -9.98 -22.63
N LYS A 178 4.25 -10.68 -23.57
CA LYS A 178 3.80 -12.01 -24.01
C LYS A 178 3.96 -13.07 -22.92
N PRO A 179 5.17 -13.29 -22.37
CA PRO A 179 5.40 -14.39 -21.43
C PRO A 179 4.64 -14.22 -20.10
N LEU A 180 4.30 -12.99 -19.71
CA LEU A 180 3.54 -12.72 -18.50
C LEU A 180 2.04 -12.50 -18.75
N ASN A 181 1.56 -12.69 -19.97
CA ASN A 181 0.15 -12.42 -20.33
C ASN A 181 -0.32 -11.06 -19.76
N TRP A 182 0.53 -10.03 -19.92
CA TRP A 182 0.23 -8.70 -19.41
C TRP A 182 -0.98 -8.08 -20.10
N LYS A 183 -1.91 -7.56 -19.32
CA LYS A 183 -3.20 -7.02 -19.78
C LYS A 183 -3.17 -5.56 -20.22
N GLY A 184 -1.98 -4.96 -20.32
CA GLY A 184 -1.76 -3.62 -20.91
C GLY A 184 -2.06 -2.45 -20.00
N ARG A 185 -2.66 -2.65 -18.81
CA ARG A 185 -3.15 -1.58 -17.95
C ARG A 185 -3.23 -1.95 -16.48
N PRO A 186 -3.26 -0.97 -15.57
CA PRO A 186 -3.63 -1.20 -14.17
C PRO A 186 -5.12 -1.48 -14.03
N VAL A 187 -5.50 -2.09 -12.91
CA VAL A 187 -6.89 -2.29 -12.47
C VAL A 187 -7.10 -1.64 -11.12
N GLN A 188 -8.32 -1.13 -10.88
CA GLN A 188 -8.70 -0.44 -9.65
C GLN A 188 -10.17 -0.72 -9.29
N GLY A 189 -10.56 -0.46 -8.05
CA GLY A 189 -11.94 -0.56 -7.59
C GLY A 189 -12.56 -1.95 -7.82
N LYS A 190 -13.75 -1.99 -8.41
CA LYS A 190 -14.47 -3.25 -8.67
C LYS A 190 -13.71 -4.21 -9.59
N GLU A 191 -12.96 -3.67 -10.55
CA GLU A 191 -12.16 -4.50 -11.45
C GLU A 191 -10.96 -5.15 -10.73
N PHE A 192 -10.31 -4.43 -9.82
CA PHE A 192 -9.27 -5.00 -8.96
C PHE A 192 -9.83 -6.20 -8.16
N ALA A 193 -10.99 -6.01 -7.53
CA ALA A 193 -11.67 -7.08 -6.80
C ALA A 193 -12.06 -8.26 -7.73
N ALA A 194 -12.49 -7.98 -8.97
CA ALA A 194 -12.80 -9.01 -9.93
C ALA A 194 -11.59 -9.88 -10.31
N VAL A 195 -10.41 -9.26 -10.49
CA VAL A 195 -9.16 -10.00 -10.70
C VAL A 195 -8.85 -10.87 -9.49
N CYS A 196 -8.90 -10.32 -8.27
CA CYS A 196 -8.61 -11.04 -7.04
C CYS A 196 -9.56 -12.22 -6.82
N SER A 197 -10.88 -12.00 -6.97
CA SER A 197 -11.91 -13.03 -6.76
C SER A 197 -11.91 -14.12 -7.83
N SER A 198 -11.42 -13.82 -9.05
CA SER A 198 -11.46 -14.76 -10.18
C SER A 198 -10.21 -15.61 -10.33
N SER A 199 -9.08 -15.16 -9.79
CA SER A 199 -7.82 -15.91 -9.81
C SER A 199 -7.81 -16.95 -8.69
N LYS A 200 -7.23 -18.13 -8.95
CA LYS A 200 -7.06 -19.13 -7.91
C LYS A 200 -6.07 -18.64 -6.84
N ILE A 201 -4.98 -18.01 -7.27
CA ILE A 201 -3.93 -17.45 -6.40
C ILE A 201 -3.63 -16.02 -6.82
N SER A 202 -3.67 -15.08 -5.88
CA SER A 202 -3.22 -13.70 -6.06
C SER A 202 -1.83 -13.54 -5.43
N LEU A 203 -0.82 -13.34 -6.28
CA LEU A 203 0.57 -13.36 -5.85
C LEU A 203 1.04 -11.98 -5.35
N GLY A 204 1.74 -11.98 -4.24
CA GLY A 204 2.47 -10.83 -3.70
C GLY A 204 3.96 -10.95 -3.96
N VAL A 205 4.54 -10.12 -4.83
CA VAL A 205 5.99 -10.07 -5.06
C VAL A 205 6.50 -8.69 -4.69
N ASN A 206 7.30 -8.61 -3.64
CA ASN A 206 7.93 -7.36 -3.23
C ASN A 206 9.12 -7.04 -4.15
N PRO A 207 9.40 -5.75 -4.43
CA PRO A 207 10.62 -5.36 -5.11
C PRO A 207 11.84 -5.69 -4.24
N ASP A 208 13.01 -5.92 -4.84
CA ASP A 208 14.22 -6.28 -4.09
C ASP A 208 14.57 -5.28 -3.00
N ARG A 209 14.35 -3.99 -3.27
CA ARG A 209 14.55 -2.90 -2.29
C ARG A 209 13.68 -3.01 -1.02
N ALA A 210 12.63 -3.83 -1.04
CA ALA A 210 11.73 -4.04 0.09
C ALA A 210 11.96 -5.40 0.78
N LYS A 211 12.91 -6.22 0.30
CA LYS A 211 13.15 -7.57 0.83
C LYS A 211 14.09 -7.61 2.03
N GLY A 212 14.98 -6.65 2.16
CA GLY A 212 16.00 -6.61 3.22
C GLY A 212 15.59 -5.83 4.47
N GLY A 213 14.36 -5.34 4.53
CA GLY A 213 13.89 -4.54 5.66
C GLY A 213 13.22 -5.35 6.76
N SER A 214 13.26 -4.82 7.96
CA SER A 214 12.66 -5.44 9.14
C SER A 214 11.14 -5.56 8.99
N THR A 215 10.45 -4.46 8.70
CA THR A 215 9.00 -4.42 8.53
C THR A 215 8.66 -3.61 7.28
N TYR A 216 7.97 -4.24 6.34
CA TYR A 216 7.40 -3.53 5.20
C TYR A 216 6.07 -4.12 4.81
N THR A 217 5.05 -3.30 4.76
CA THR A 217 3.72 -3.69 4.31
C THR A 217 3.32 -2.92 3.06
N SER A 218 2.85 -3.64 2.05
CA SER A 218 2.26 -3.04 0.86
C SER A 218 0.74 -3.02 1.01
N ASP A 219 0.10 -1.92 0.61
CA ASP A 219 -1.35 -1.82 0.49
C ASP A 219 -1.96 -2.97 -0.33
N ARG A 220 -1.25 -3.45 -1.35
CA ARG A 220 -1.66 -4.60 -2.15
C ARG A 220 -1.97 -5.84 -1.32
N THR A 221 -1.19 -6.14 -0.26
CA THR A 221 -1.44 -7.29 0.62
C THR A 221 -2.86 -7.25 1.17
N TRP A 222 -3.21 -6.15 1.80
CA TRP A 222 -4.51 -5.93 2.41
C TRP A 222 -5.65 -5.85 1.38
N MET A 223 -5.39 -5.13 0.29
CA MET A 223 -6.38 -4.96 -0.79
C MET A 223 -6.71 -6.27 -1.50
N VAL A 224 -5.73 -7.14 -1.76
CA VAL A 224 -5.94 -8.44 -2.39
C VAL A 224 -6.81 -9.33 -1.51
N ILE A 225 -6.46 -9.45 -0.23
CA ILE A 225 -7.21 -10.27 0.72
C ILE A 225 -8.63 -9.73 0.87
N LEU A 226 -8.79 -8.43 1.10
CA LEU A 226 -10.10 -7.81 1.26
C LEU A 226 -10.95 -7.87 -0.02
N GLY A 227 -10.32 -7.83 -1.19
CA GLY A 227 -10.94 -7.99 -2.50
C GLY A 227 -11.34 -9.44 -2.85
N GLY A 228 -11.15 -10.38 -1.94
CA GLY A 228 -11.53 -11.78 -2.09
C GLY A 228 -10.49 -12.65 -2.80
N GLY A 229 -9.22 -12.24 -2.83
CA GLY A 229 -8.11 -13.05 -3.35
C GLY A 229 -7.53 -13.98 -2.29
N PHE A 230 -7.13 -15.20 -2.69
CA PHE A 230 -6.20 -15.99 -1.90
C PHE A 230 -4.79 -15.42 -2.08
N TYR A 231 -4.26 -14.82 -1.02
CA TYR A 231 -2.96 -14.15 -1.07
C TYR A 231 -1.82 -15.13 -0.78
N LEU A 232 -0.91 -15.28 -1.75
CA LEU A 232 0.39 -15.94 -1.58
C LEU A 232 1.48 -14.89 -1.71
N GLY A 233 2.14 -14.55 -0.61
CA GLY A 233 3.09 -13.44 -0.54
C GLY A 233 4.49 -13.85 -0.12
N HIS A 234 5.47 -12.97 -0.38
CA HIS A 234 6.80 -13.09 0.19
C HIS A 234 6.72 -12.82 1.69
N GLY A 235 7.08 -13.82 2.51
CA GLY A 235 7.14 -13.68 3.96
C GLY A 235 8.28 -12.74 4.36
N THR A 236 7.94 -11.62 4.97
CA THR A 236 8.89 -10.68 5.55
C THR A 236 8.65 -10.54 7.04
N PRO A 237 9.68 -10.30 7.86
CA PRO A 237 9.49 -9.97 9.26
C PRO A 237 8.43 -8.87 9.42
N GLY A 238 7.67 -8.89 10.48
CA GLY A 238 6.58 -7.96 10.72
C GLY A 238 5.31 -8.27 9.92
N LEU A 239 5.37 -8.61 8.63
CA LEU A 239 4.18 -9.00 7.87
C LEU A 239 3.69 -10.39 8.27
N THR A 240 4.60 -11.33 8.50
CA THR A 240 4.30 -12.69 9.00
C THR A 240 3.79 -12.68 10.44
N GLU A 241 4.05 -11.62 11.19
CA GLU A 241 3.49 -11.42 12.54
C GLU A 241 2.06 -10.86 12.49
N MET A 242 1.71 -10.13 11.43
CA MET A 242 0.39 -9.50 11.26
C MET A 242 -0.65 -10.39 10.55
N LEU A 243 -0.20 -11.43 9.87
CA LEU A 243 -1.07 -12.38 9.15
C LEU A 243 -0.55 -13.80 9.36
N ARG A 244 -1.39 -14.65 9.96
CA ARG A 244 -1.05 -16.06 10.21
C ARG A 244 -1.08 -16.87 8.92
N GLU A 245 -0.01 -17.63 8.67
CA GLU A 245 0.02 -18.61 7.60
C GLU A 245 -1.00 -19.72 7.83
N GLY A 246 -1.68 -20.10 6.77
CA GLY A 246 -2.70 -21.15 6.84
C GLY A 246 -4.08 -20.69 7.32
N ASP A 247 -4.18 -19.49 7.91
CA ASP A 247 -5.45 -18.91 8.35
C ASP A 247 -5.83 -17.69 7.48
N HIS A 248 -4.91 -16.74 7.30
CA HIS A 248 -5.21 -15.48 6.61
C HIS A 248 -4.61 -15.38 5.21
N CYS A 249 -3.51 -16.13 4.98
CA CYS A 249 -2.73 -16.10 3.73
C CYS A 249 -1.77 -17.30 3.67
N ALA A 250 -0.91 -17.32 2.65
CA ALA A 250 0.24 -18.21 2.60
C ALA A 250 1.52 -17.41 2.31
N TRP A 251 2.66 -17.90 2.83
CA TRP A 251 3.96 -17.26 2.67
C TRP A 251 4.93 -18.12 1.88
N TYR A 252 5.76 -17.50 1.09
CA TYR A 252 6.94 -18.11 0.47
C TYR A 252 8.20 -17.28 0.82
N THR A 253 9.36 -17.89 0.78
CA THR A 253 10.66 -17.24 1.04
C THR A 253 11.49 -17.06 -0.23
N ASP A 254 11.36 -17.99 -1.17
CA ASP A 254 12.10 -18.05 -2.41
C ASP A 254 11.22 -18.60 -3.56
N ILE A 255 11.81 -18.76 -4.74
CA ILE A 255 11.06 -19.22 -5.91
C ILE A 255 10.62 -20.69 -5.78
N ASP A 256 11.42 -21.54 -5.17
CA ASP A 256 11.12 -22.97 -5.10
C ASP A 256 9.98 -23.21 -4.10
N SER A 257 10.02 -22.57 -2.93
CA SER A 257 8.93 -22.57 -1.97
C SER A 257 7.66 -21.93 -2.54
N CYS A 258 7.78 -20.87 -3.37
CA CYS A 258 6.66 -20.27 -4.07
C CYS A 258 6.00 -21.27 -5.04
N LEU A 259 6.78 -21.94 -5.87
CA LEU A 259 6.27 -22.94 -6.84
C LEU A 259 5.62 -24.13 -6.13
N ALA A 260 6.20 -24.62 -5.04
CA ALA A 260 5.65 -25.69 -4.23
C ALA A 260 4.29 -25.28 -3.61
N LYS A 261 4.19 -24.07 -3.07
CA LYS A 261 2.93 -23.54 -2.53
C LYS A 261 1.87 -23.31 -3.61
N ILE A 262 2.24 -22.82 -4.80
CA ILE A 262 1.33 -22.70 -5.93
C ILE A 262 0.75 -24.09 -6.27
N GLU A 263 1.60 -25.10 -6.45
CA GLU A 263 1.16 -26.44 -6.76
C GLU A 263 0.22 -27.00 -5.70
N TYR A 264 0.60 -26.88 -4.42
CA TYR A 264 -0.22 -27.33 -3.30
C TYR A 264 -1.61 -26.69 -3.29
N TYR A 265 -1.68 -25.36 -3.37
CA TYR A 265 -2.95 -24.63 -3.29
C TYR A 265 -3.79 -24.73 -4.58
N LEU A 266 -3.21 -25.02 -5.72
CA LEU A 266 -3.98 -25.35 -6.93
C LEU A 266 -4.71 -26.70 -6.77
N LYS A 267 -4.08 -27.68 -6.14
CA LYS A 267 -4.67 -29.02 -5.86
C LYS A 267 -5.63 -29.01 -4.67
N ASN A 268 -5.40 -28.17 -3.67
CA ASN A 268 -6.16 -28.13 -2.41
C ASN A 268 -7.12 -26.93 -2.36
N SER A 269 -8.18 -26.98 -3.17
CA SER A 269 -9.14 -25.89 -3.29
C SER A 269 -9.87 -25.58 -1.99
N ALA A 270 -10.23 -26.59 -1.19
CA ALA A 270 -10.92 -26.39 0.09
C ALA A 270 -10.08 -25.59 1.09
N ALA A 271 -8.79 -25.91 1.23
CA ALA A 271 -7.87 -25.17 2.09
C ALA A 271 -7.71 -23.72 1.60
N ARG A 272 -7.54 -23.53 0.27
CA ARG A 272 -7.44 -22.20 -0.34
C ARG A 272 -8.68 -21.35 -0.07
N GLU A 273 -9.88 -21.90 -0.25
CA GLU A 273 -11.13 -21.17 -0.03
C GLU A 273 -11.39 -20.86 1.45
N ARG A 274 -10.97 -21.71 2.37
CA ARG A 274 -11.04 -21.45 3.81
C ARG A 274 -10.16 -20.25 4.17
N ILE A 275 -8.88 -20.30 3.82
CA ILE A 275 -7.90 -19.24 4.10
C ILE A 275 -8.36 -17.90 3.48
N ARG A 276 -8.89 -17.93 2.25
CA ARG A 276 -9.42 -16.75 1.57
C ARG A 276 -10.55 -16.08 2.35
N ARG A 277 -11.50 -16.86 2.91
CA ARG A 277 -12.60 -16.31 3.71
C ARG A 277 -12.13 -15.78 5.06
N GLU A 278 -11.33 -16.56 5.77
CA GLU A 278 -10.81 -16.17 7.09
C GLU A 278 -9.92 -14.93 7.00
N GLY A 279 -9.01 -14.90 6.04
CA GLY A 279 -8.17 -13.71 5.79
C GLY A 279 -8.99 -12.46 5.44
N GLN A 280 -10.06 -12.61 4.65
CA GLN A 280 -10.93 -11.49 4.30
C GLN A 280 -11.65 -10.91 5.52
N VAL A 281 -12.18 -11.75 6.41
CA VAL A 281 -12.82 -11.30 7.66
C VAL A 281 -11.79 -10.58 8.51
N PHE A 282 -10.64 -11.20 8.75
CA PHE A 282 -9.58 -10.63 9.58
C PHE A 282 -9.08 -9.26 9.06
N VAL A 283 -8.80 -9.13 7.76
CA VAL A 283 -8.34 -7.86 7.19
C VAL A 283 -9.42 -6.78 7.26
N ARG A 284 -10.69 -7.15 7.10
CA ARG A 284 -11.81 -6.21 7.22
C ARG A 284 -11.94 -5.62 8.63
N GLU A 285 -11.69 -6.42 9.64
CA GLU A 285 -11.80 -6.04 11.03
C GLU A 285 -10.57 -5.29 11.55
N ASN A 286 -9.37 -5.56 10.99
CA ASN A 286 -8.12 -5.15 11.60
C ASN A 286 -7.22 -4.29 10.70
N HIS A 287 -7.37 -4.33 9.36
CA HIS A 287 -6.39 -3.73 8.45
C HIS A 287 -7.02 -2.86 7.34
N THR A 288 -8.07 -2.11 7.66
CA THR A 288 -8.59 -1.06 6.79
C THR A 288 -8.10 0.33 7.21
N PHE A 289 -8.28 1.34 6.37
CA PHE A 289 -7.94 2.72 6.72
C PHE A 289 -8.70 3.20 7.98
N ASP A 290 -9.90 2.69 8.23
CA ASP A 290 -10.70 3.05 9.40
C ASP A 290 -9.97 2.69 10.72
N GLN A 291 -9.29 1.53 10.80
CA GLN A 291 -8.51 1.16 11.98
C GLN A 291 -7.20 1.96 12.13
N ARG A 292 -6.80 2.75 11.14
CA ARG A 292 -5.60 3.59 11.20
C ARG A 292 -5.89 5.01 11.65
N ILE A 293 -7.16 5.45 11.60
CA ILE A 293 -7.53 6.84 11.93
C ILE A 293 -7.11 7.21 13.35
N HIS A 294 -7.35 6.33 14.33
CA HIS A 294 -6.92 6.57 15.70
C HIS A 294 -5.41 6.87 15.79
N ASN A 295 -4.56 6.00 15.21
CA ASN A 295 -3.11 6.22 15.21
C ASN A 295 -2.72 7.53 14.54
N LEU A 296 -3.36 7.86 13.41
CA LEU A 296 -3.07 9.08 12.65
C LEU A 296 -3.39 10.34 13.46
N LEU A 297 -4.48 10.35 14.22
CA LEU A 297 -4.94 11.48 15.00
C LEU A 297 -4.23 11.59 16.36
N SER A 298 -4.04 10.47 17.07
CA SER A 298 -3.39 10.45 18.38
C SER A 298 -1.85 10.52 18.31
N GLY A 299 -1.29 10.13 17.17
CA GLY A 299 0.15 9.93 17.04
C GLY A 299 0.68 8.66 17.73
N GLU A 300 -0.19 7.78 18.23
CA GLU A 300 0.20 6.55 18.90
C GLU A 300 0.74 5.49 17.92
N ALA A 301 1.61 4.63 18.41
CA ALA A 301 2.16 3.54 17.64
C ALA A 301 1.09 2.48 17.32
N PHE A 302 1.27 1.80 16.19
CA PHE A 302 0.41 0.66 15.84
C PHE A 302 0.61 -0.50 16.83
N VAL A 303 -0.50 -1.05 17.31
CA VAL A 303 -0.53 -2.29 18.09
C VAL A 303 -1.00 -3.40 17.15
N ASN A 304 -0.24 -4.49 17.09
CA ASN A 304 -0.58 -5.62 16.24
C ASN A 304 -1.77 -6.37 16.86
N PRO A 305 -2.87 -6.58 16.12
CA PRO A 305 -4.04 -7.30 16.65
C PRO A 305 -3.79 -8.79 16.96
N LEU A 306 -2.64 -9.33 16.57
CA LEU A 306 -2.22 -10.71 16.86
C LEU A 306 -1.16 -10.81 17.99
N SER A 307 -0.73 -9.65 18.56
CA SER A 307 0.23 -9.62 19.68
C SER A 307 -0.45 -9.95 21.00
#